data_dc7bade6f67b5b6b33439586cc7b39aa
#
_entry.id   dc7bade6f67b5b6b33439586cc7b39aa
#
_cell.length_a   1.000
_cell.length_b   1.000
_cell.length_c   1.000
_cell.angle_alpha   90.00
_cell.angle_beta   90.00
_cell.angle_gamma   90.00
#
_symmetry.space_group_name_H-M   'P 1'
#
loop_
_entity.id
_entity.type
_entity.pdbx_description
1 polymer ?
#
loop_
_entity_poly.entity_id
_entity_poly.type
_entity_poly.pdbx_seq_one_letter_code
_entity_poly.pdbx_strand_id
1 'polypeptide(L)'
;LVIRNYADDKDIEFHCDNGSGGTETYFYLDGSLSSGEPNTVFPDNSHLRFGTGADLDFVHDGSHTYINNSTGDLYISNNADYRDIIFRSDNGSGGVHEYMRLDGGLFHTIFSKSTQHADGAYAKFGNAADMQIVHDGSNNIIKATVHDLIIENAADDKDIIFKADDGSGGTETYFYLDGSASSGNPITIFPDMSFLSFGSDNDLQIV
;
A
#
# COMPACT_ATOMS: atom_id res chain seq x y z
N LEU A 1 -21.95 42.97 -2.61
CA LEU A 1 -21.73 42.77 -4.05
C LEU A 1 -22.11 41.33 -4.39
N VAL A 2 -23.01 41.14 -5.35
CA VAL A 2 -23.37 39.83 -5.90
C VAL A 2 -23.12 39.90 -7.40
N ILE A 3 -22.33 38.95 -7.92
CA ILE A 3 -22.10 38.78 -9.36
C ILE A 3 -22.96 37.61 -9.80
N ARG A 4 -23.84 37.82 -10.79
CA ARG A 4 -24.77 36.80 -11.30
C ARG A 4 -24.82 36.84 -12.82
N ASN A 5 -24.88 35.65 -13.42
CA ASN A 5 -25.32 35.48 -14.79
C ASN A 5 -26.71 34.80 -14.77
N TYR A 6 -27.69 35.37 -15.44
CA TYR A 6 -29.07 34.84 -15.52
C TYR A 6 -29.36 34.19 -16.86
N ALA A 7 -28.39 34.26 -17.79
CA ALA A 7 -28.56 33.63 -19.10
C ALA A 7 -28.40 32.10 -18.94
N ASP A 8 -29.28 31.35 -19.53
CA ASP A 8 -29.30 29.89 -19.52
C ASP A 8 -28.05 29.35 -20.23
N ASP A 9 -27.40 28.36 -19.61
CA ASP A 9 -26.16 27.72 -20.09
C ASP A 9 -24.99 28.69 -20.38
N LYS A 10 -24.88 29.79 -19.62
CA LYS A 10 -23.79 30.78 -19.75
C LYS A 10 -22.98 30.91 -18.48
N ASP A 11 -21.70 31.18 -18.65
CA ASP A 11 -20.66 31.16 -17.61
C ASP A 11 -20.39 32.57 -17.06
N ILE A 12 -19.69 32.59 -15.93
CA ILE A 12 -18.96 33.76 -15.44
C ILE A 12 -17.47 33.40 -15.49
N GLU A 13 -16.73 34.05 -16.41
CA GLU A 13 -15.33 33.76 -16.64
C GLU A 13 -14.41 34.79 -15.99
N PHE A 14 -13.27 34.36 -15.45
CA PHE A 14 -12.23 35.18 -14.87
C PHE A 14 -10.95 35.06 -15.68
N HIS A 15 -10.58 36.16 -16.32
CA HIS A 15 -9.40 36.26 -17.17
C HIS A 15 -8.37 37.21 -16.56
N CYS A 16 -7.09 36.90 -16.75
CA CYS A 16 -6.01 37.81 -16.41
C CYS A 16 -4.87 37.68 -17.43
N ASP A 17 -3.90 38.60 -17.34
CA ASP A 17 -2.66 38.51 -18.11
C ASP A 17 -1.94 37.20 -17.82
N ASN A 18 -1.41 36.55 -18.86
CA ASN A 18 -0.71 35.27 -18.75
C ASN A 18 0.81 35.40 -18.54
N GLY A 19 1.32 36.63 -18.35
CA GLY A 19 2.74 36.92 -18.22
C GLY A 19 3.54 36.88 -19.53
N SER A 20 2.85 36.70 -20.68
CA SER A 20 3.46 36.59 -22.02
C SER A 20 2.83 37.56 -23.02
N GLY A 21 2.06 38.53 -22.55
CA GLY A 21 1.42 39.58 -23.37
C GLY A 21 0.06 39.18 -23.94
N GLY A 22 -0.57 38.13 -23.44
CA GLY A 22 -1.95 37.70 -23.72
C GLY A 22 -2.78 37.58 -22.46
N THR A 23 -4.06 37.18 -22.60
CA THR A 23 -4.95 36.86 -21.50
C THR A 23 -5.35 35.40 -21.57
N GLU A 24 -5.44 34.78 -20.37
CA GLU A 24 -5.91 33.40 -20.22
C GLU A 24 -7.06 33.32 -19.22
N THR A 25 -7.91 32.30 -19.36
CA THR A 25 -8.92 31.97 -18.37
C THR A 25 -8.26 31.28 -17.17
N TYR A 26 -8.37 31.87 -16.02
CA TYR A 26 -7.84 31.33 -14.78
C TYR A 26 -8.80 30.32 -14.16
N PHE A 27 -10.11 30.66 -14.13
CA PHE A 27 -11.20 29.77 -13.75
C PHE A 27 -12.52 30.38 -14.21
N TYR A 28 -13.57 29.56 -14.21
CA TYR A 28 -14.91 30.02 -14.52
C TYR A 28 -15.97 29.26 -13.72
N LEU A 29 -17.13 29.90 -13.53
CA LEU A 29 -18.33 29.27 -13.00
C LEU A 29 -19.14 28.79 -14.20
N ASP A 30 -19.25 27.47 -14.37
CA ASP A 30 -19.90 26.84 -15.49
C ASP A 30 -21.41 26.71 -15.26
N GLY A 31 -22.19 27.32 -16.11
CA GLY A 31 -23.66 27.26 -16.04
C GLY A 31 -24.24 26.06 -16.81
N SER A 32 -23.45 25.35 -17.60
CA SER A 32 -23.90 24.30 -18.51
C SER A 32 -23.50 22.88 -18.13
N LEU A 33 -22.45 22.72 -17.31
CA LEU A 33 -21.76 21.43 -17.10
C LEU A 33 -22.59 20.39 -16.33
N SER A 34 -23.60 20.80 -15.58
CA SER A 34 -24.44 19.86 -14.85
C SER A 34 -25.87 20.32 -14.63
N SER A 35 -26.79 19.38 -14.49
CA SER A 35 -28.18 19.62 -14.18
C SER A 35 -28.38 19.90 -12.69
N GLY A 36 -28.06 21.11 -12.25
CA GLY A 36 -28.42 21.63 -10.93
C GLY A 36 -27.31 21.63 -9.87
N GLU A 37 -26.10 21.16 -10.16
CA GLU A 37 -24.96 21.26 -9.26
C GLU A 37 -24.01 22.38 -9.71
N PRO A 38 -23.61 23.33 -8.81
CA PRO A 38 -22.70 24.40 -9.19
C PRO A 38 -21.29 23.87 -9.43
N ASN A 39 -20.66 24.29 -10.53
CA ASN A 39 -19.30 23.93 -10.91
C ASN A 39 -18.39 25.16 -11.00
N THR A 40 -17.20 25.04 -10.39
CA THR A 40 -16.06 25.94 -10.63
C THR A 40 -15.01 25.15 -11.38
N VAL A 41 -14.69 25.57 -12.56
CA VAL A 41 -13.75 24.88 -13.46
C VAL A 41 -12.44 25.64 -13.54
N PHE A 42 -11.34 24.93 -13.30
CA PHE A 42 -9.98 25.35 -13.57
C PHE A 42 -9.54 24.64 -14.85
N PRO A 43 -9.29 25.35 -15.96
CA PRO A 43 -8.80 24.73 -17.20
C PRO A 43 -7.49 23.96 -17.03
N ASP A 44 -7.18 23.11 -17.97
CA ASP A 44 -5.88 22.43 -18.01
C ASP A 44 -4.73 23.44 -17.92
N ASN A 45 -3.72 23.12 -17.12
CA ASN A 45 -2.60 24.01 -16.78
C ASN A 45 -2.99 25.29 -16.02
N SER A 46 -4.23 25.40 -15.55
CA SER A 46 -4.60 26.40 -14.55
C SER A 46 -4.34 25.86 -13.15
N HIS A 47 -3.61 26.61 -12.33
CA HIS A 47 -3.16 26.19 -11.01
C HIS A 47 -4.02 26.80 -9.90
N LEU A 48 -4.47 25.98 -8.97
CA LEU A 48 -5.01 26.42 -7.68
C LEU A 48 -3.89 26.33 -6.64
N ARG A 49 -3.32 27.49 -6.26
CA ARG A 49 -2.15 27.60 -5.39
C ARG A 49 -2.47 28.23 -4.06
N PHE A 50 -1.82 27.72 -3.00
CA PHE A 50 -1.89 28.23 -1.64
C PHE A 50 -0.47 28.57 -1.14
N GLY A 51 -0.38 29.62 -0.31
CA GLY A 51 0.88 30.15 0.17
C GLY A 51 1.50 31.16 -0.79
N THR A 52 2.29 32.12 -0.27
CA THR A 52 2.94 33.17 -1.05
C THR A 52 4.05 32.64 -1.97
N GLY A 53 4.61 31.47 -1.65
CA GLY A 53 5.60 30.74 -2.43
C GLY A 53 5.00 29.69 -3.36
N ALA A 54 3.66 29.65 -3.52
CA ALA A 54 2.95 28.56 -4.21
C ALA A 54 3.28 27.20 -3.57
N ASP A 55 3.22 27.13 -2.25
CA ASP A 55 3.70 26.01 -1.43
C ASP A 55 2.86 24.75 -1.62
N LEU A 56 1.55 24.87 -1.82
CA LEU A 56 0.65 23.79 -2.21
C LEU A 56 0.02 24.13 -3.57
N ASP A 57 0.04 23.19 -4.51
CA ASP A 57 -0.41 23.36 -5.88
C ASP A 57 -1.29 22.19 -6.33
N PHE A 58 -2.48 22.49 -6.81
CA PHE A 58 -3.37 21.55 -7.49
C PHE A 58 -3.43 21.90 -8.96
N VAL A 59 -3.14 20.96 -9.84
CA VAL A 59 -3.17 21.16 -11.29
C VAL A 59 -3.50 19.88 -12.04
N HIS A 60 -4.24 20.02 -13.15
CA HIS A 60 -4.37 19.00 -14.20
C HIS A 60 -3.67 19.52 -15.47
N ASP A 61 -2.77 18.74 -16.06
CA ASP A 61 -1.95 19.19 -17.21
C ASP A 61 -2.49 18.73 -18.56
N GLY A 62 -3.74 18.21 -18.57
CA GLY A 62 -4.38 17.61 -19.76
C GLY A 62 -4.18 16.10 -19.81
N SER A 63 -3.37 15.52 -18.93
CA SER A 63 -3.08 14.08 -18.86
C SER A 63 -3.10 13.55 -17.44
N HIS A 64 -2.51 14.29 -16.49
CA HIS A 64 -2.31 13.89 -15.12
C HIS A 64 -2.79 14.96 -14.15
N THR A 65 -3.25 14.52 -12.98
CA THR A 65 -3.60 15.40 -11.86
C THR A 65 -2.52 15.35 -10.79
N TYR A 66 -2.07 16.51 -10.31
CA TYR A 66 -1.05 16.66 -9.29
C TYR A 66 -1.58 17.40 -8.07
N ILE A 67 -1.16 16.93 -6.90
CA ILE A 67 -1.26 17.61 -5.60
C ILE A 67 0.18 17.73 -5.10
N ASN A 68 0.79 18.91 -5.30
CA ASN A 68 2.20 19.13 -4.99
C ASN A 68 2.33 20.00 -3.74
N ASN A 69 2.98 19.46 -2.71
CA ASN A 69 3.39 20.22 -1.53
C ASN A 69 4.90 20.46 -1.59
N SER A 70 5.35 21.72 -1.62
CA SER A 70 6.74 22.10 -1.81
C SER A 70 7.45 22.50 -0.52
N THR A 71 6.71 22.73 0.57
CA THR A 71 7.26 23.14 1.88
C THR A 71 6.55 22.46 3.03
N GLY A 72 7.31 21.95 4.00
CA GLY A 72 6.77 21.27 5.17
C GLY A 72 6.07 19.95 4.83
N ASP A 73 5.28 19.42 5.75
CA ASP A 73 4.57 18.16 5.61
C ASP A 73 3.18 18.36 4.98
N LEU A 74 2.70 17.39 4.23
CA LEU A 74 1.32 17.31 3.75
C LEU A 74 0.49 16.46 4.70
N TYR A 75 -0.46 17.06 5.41
CA TYR A 75 -1.40 16.36 6.29
C TYR A 75 -2.73 16.10 5.57
N ILE A 76 -3.10 14.83 5.44
CA ILE A 76 -4.42 14.41 4.98
C ILE A 76 -5.11 13.74 6.17
N SER A 77 -6.10 14.39 6.76
CA SER A 77 -6.74 13.95 8.00
C SER A 77 -8.26 13.84 7.84
N ASN A 78 -8.82 12.77 8.34
CA ASN A 78 -10.26 12.65 8.56
C ASN A 78 -10.53 12.72 10.07
N ASN A 79 -11.18 13.79 10.53
CA ASN A 79 -11.43 14.02 11.95
C ASN A 79 -12.81 13.51 12.42
N ALA A 80 -13.58 12.87 11.55
CA ALA A 80 -14.85 12.29 11.92
C ALA A 80 -14.66 10.98 12.65
N ASP A 81 -15.35 10.81 13.79
CA ASP A 81 -15.26 9.61 14.63
C ASP A 81 -15.58 8.34 13.83
N TYR A 82 -14.75 7.31 13.98
CA TYR A 82 -14.90 6.00 13.33
C TYR A 82 -14.94 6.04 11.79
N ARG A 83 -14.36 7.09 11.16
CA ARG A 83 -14.30 7.22 9.70
C ARG A 83 -12.89 7.09 9.19
N ASP A 84 -12.76 6.61 7.96
CA ASP A 84 -11.53 6.19 7.33
C ASP A 84 -11.00 7.22 6.33
N ILE A 85 -9.71 7.13 6.04
CA ILE A 85 -9.12 7.68 4.81
C ILE A 85 -8.93 6.48 3.87
N ILE A 86 -9.58 6.51 2.70
CA ILE A 86 -9.65 5.37 1.78
C ILE A 86 -8.98 5.72 0.46
N PHE A 87 -8.02 4.88 0.03
CA PHE A 87 -7.36 4.98 -1.26
C PHE A 87 -7.94 3.95 -2.22
N ARG A 88 -8.46 4.45 -3.36
CA ARG A 88 -9.13 3.66 -4.39
C ARG A 88 -8.49 3.89 -5.74
N SER A 89 -8.48 2.88 -6.58
CA SER A 89 -8.05 2.98 -7.97
C SER A 89 -8.89 2.08 -8.86
N ASP A 90 -8.75 2.24 -10.17
CA ASP A 90 -9.39 1.37 -11.16
C ASP A 90 -9.02 -0.10 -10.91
N ASN A 91 -9.96 -0.98 -11.20
CA ASN A 91 -9.83 -2.43 -11.00
C ASN A 91 -9.45 -3.18 -12.28
N GLY A 92 -9.20 -2.48 -13.38
CA GLY A 92 -8.95 -3.06 -14.70
C GLY A 92 -10.21 -3.61 -15.42
N SER A 93 -11.42 -3.34 -14.88
CA SER A 93 -12.69 -3.87 -15.41
C SER A 93 -13.80 -2.81 -15.45
N GLY A 94 -13.42 -1.53 -15.46
CA GLY A 94 -14.34 -0.39 -15.55
C GLY A 94 -15.00 0.02 -14.23
N GLY A 95 -14.44 -0.38 -13.10
CA GLY A 95 -14.86 0.03 -11.77
C GLY A 95 -13.68 0.42 -10.88
N VAL A 96 -13.97 0.86 -9.66
CA VAL A 96 -12.92 1.18 -8.66
C VAL A 96 -13.00 0.23 -7.47
N HIS A 97 -11.82 -0.16 -6.96
CA HIS A 97 -11.67 -0.91 -5.73
C HIS A 97 -10.84 -0.14 -4.70
N GLU A 98 -11.07 -0.47 -3.44
CA GLU A 98 -10.21 -0.09 -2.34
C GLU A 98 -8.92 -0.89 -2.40
N TYR A 99 -7.79 -0.20 -2.31
CA TYR A 99 -6.46 -0.81 -2.23
C TYR A 99 -5.90 -0.74 -0.81
N MET A 100 -6.10 0.40 -0.13
CA MET A 100 -5.63 0.65 1.22
C MET A 100 -6.57 1.61 1.93
N ARG A 101 -6.69 1.46 3.26
CA ARG A 101 -7.31 2.48 4.12
C ARG A 101 -6.59 2.62 5.45
N LEU A 102 -6.69 3.81 6.02
CA LEU A 102 -6.44 4.07 7.42
C LEU A 102 -7.78 3.96 8.13
N ASP A 103 -7.96 2.89 8.91
CA ASP A 103 -9.22 2.58 9.59
C ASP A 103 -9.29 3.36 10.92
N GLY A 104 -10.20 4.33 10.99
CA GLY A 104 -10.36 5.18 12.16
C GLY A 104 -11.10 4.50 13.33
N GLY A 105 -11.77 3.37 13.08
CA GLY A 105 -12.45 2.60 14.11
C GLY A 105 -11.56 1.56 14.79
N LEU A 106 -10.64 0.94 14.03
CA LEU A 106 -9.79 -0.15 14.48
C LEU A 106 -8.33 0.26 14.73
N PHE A 107 -7.94 1.49 14.42
CA PHE A 107 -6.55 1.98 14.47
C PHE A 107 -5.56 1.14 13.65
N HIS A 108 -6.01 0.64 12.51
CA HIS A 108 -5.22 -0.20 11.62
C HIS A 108 -5.01 0.45 10.26
N THR A 109 -3.87 0.18 9.63
CA THR A 109 -3.72 0.32 8.19
C THR A 109 -4.10 -1.01 7.56
N ILE A 110 -5.12 -1.02 6.71
CA ILE A 110 -5.63 -2.22 6.04
C ILE A 110 -5.27 -2.17 4.57
N PHE A 111 -4.58 -3.19 4.08
CA PHE A 111 -4.32 -3.43 2.67
C PHE A 111 -5.35 -4.42 2.15
N SER A 112 -6.31 -3.96 1.35
CA SER A 112 -7.37 -4.78 0.77
C SER A 112 -6.91 -5.56 -0.47
N LYS A 113 -5.70 -5.29 -0.94
CA LYS A 113 -5.00 -5.99 -2.03
C LYS A 113 -3.59 -6.35 -1.61
N SER A 114 -2.98 -7.27 -2.36
CA SER A 114 -1.58 -7.65 -2.14
C SER A 114 -0.65 -6.44 -2.30
N THR A 115 0.37 -6.38 -1.46
CA THR A 115 1.49 -5.44 -1.62
C THR A 115 2.64 -6.16 -2.32
N GLN A 116 3.28 -5.48 -3.27
CA GLN A 116 4.48 -5.98 -3.93
C GLN A 116 5.67 -5.10 -3.53
N HIS A 117 6.73 -5.76 -3.06
CA HIS A 117 8.01 -5.13 -2.78
C HIS A 117 8.98 -5.49 -3.91
N ALA A 118 9.62 -4.50 -4.50
CA ALA A 118 10.67 -4.74 -5.49
C ALA A 118 11.90 -5.40 -4.85
N ASP A 119 12.76 -5.99 -5.67
CA ASP A 119 14.02 -6.57 -5.21
C ASP A 119 14.85 -5.56 -4.43
N GLY A 120 15.38 -5.96 -3.29
CA GLY A 120 16.10 -5.08 -2.38
C GLY A 120 15.22 -4.14 -1.55
N ALA A 121 13.90 -4.11 -1.76
CA ALA A 121 12.97 -3.37 -0.91
C ALA A 121 12.55 -4.22 0.30
N TYR A 122 12.76 -3.69 1.49
CA TYR A 122 12.52 -4.39 2.75
C TYR A 122 11.16 -4.07 3.35
N ALA A 123 10.41 -5.09 3.76
CA ALA A 123 9.40 -4.93 4.80
C ALA A 123 10.12 -4.94 6.16
N LYS A 124 10.09 -3.80 6.88
CA LYS A 124 10.84 -3.59 8.12
C LYS A 124 9.89 -3.43 9.30
N PHE A 125 10.24 -4.03 10.41
CA PHE A 125 9.50 -3.99 11.67
C PHE A 125 10.42 -3.56 12.81
N GLY A 126 9.87 -2.83 13.78
CA GLY A 126 10.62 -2.24 14.89
C GLY A 126 11.25 -0.90 14.51
N ASN A 127 11.55 -0.06 15.53
CA ASN A 127 12.05 1.31 15.34
C ASN A 127 13.42 1.38 14.66
N ALA A 128 14.24 0.33 14.83
CA ALA A 128 15.57 0.21 14.24
C ALA A 128 15.61 -0.82 13.08
N ALA A 129 14.44 -1.18 12.53
CA ALA A 129 14.32 -2.24 11.52
C ALA A 129 14.86 -3.59 12.04
N ASP A 130 14.42 -3.95 13.25
CA ASP A 130 14.92 -5.09 14.02
C ASP A 130 14.59 -6.43 13.36
N MET A 131 13.44 -6.53 12.68
CA MET A 131 13.06 -7.65 11.82
C MET A 131 12.86 -7.16 10.39
N GLN A 132 13.32 -7.94 9.41
CA GLN A 132 13.28 -7.62 7.99
C GLN A 132 12.84 -8.83 7.18
N ILE A 133 12.00 -8.59 6.15
CA ILE A 133 11.65 -9.57 5.11
C ILE A 133 12.01 -8.93 3.77
N VAL A 134 12.76 -9.66 2.94
CA VAL A 134 13.24 -9.15 1.64
C VAL A 134 13.47 -10.27 0.64
N HIS A 135 13.27 -9.98 -0.65
CA HIS A 135 13.90 -10.68 -1.76
C HIS A 135 15.07 -9.82 -2.26
N ASP A 136 16.29 -10.36 -2.25
CA ASP A 136 17.50 -9.58 -2.57
C ASP A 136 17.90 -9.65 -4.06
N GLY A 137 17.04 -10.22 -4.89
CA GLY A 137 17.29 -10.51 -6.31
C GLY A 137 17.78 -11.96 -6.55
N SER A 138 18.04 -12.70 -5.47
CA SER A 138 18.48 -14.10 -5.54
C SER A 138 17.80 -14.95 -4.46
N ASN A 139 17.65 -14.43 -3.25
CA ASN A 139 17.15 -15.18 -2.10
C ASN A 139 15.97 -14.48 -1.43
N ASN A 140 15.09 -15.29 -0.84
CA ASN A 140 14.04 -14.83 0.07
C ASN A 140 14.56 -14.95 1.50
N ILE A 141 14.60 -13.84 2.24
CA ILE A 141 15.26 -13.76 3.54
C ILE A 141 14.28 -13.22 4.59
N ILE A 142 14.16 -13.94 5.72
CA ILE A 142 13.58 -13.45 6.97
C ILE A 142 14.73 -13.27 7.94
N LYS A 143 14.98 -12.04 8.41
CA LYS A 143 16.15 -11.68 9.20
C LYS A 143 15.76 -10.93 10.45
N ALA A 144 16.17 -11.44 11.62
CA ALA A 144 16.28 -10.68 12.85
C ALA A 144 17.69 -10.08 12.95
N THR A 145 17.78 -8.76 13.24
CA THR A 145 19.06 -8.05 13.40
C THR A 145 19.44 -7.89 14.88
N VAL A 146 18.46 -7.97 15.75
CA VAL A 146 18.59 -7.85 17.21
C VAL A 146 17.63 -8.86 17.82
N HIS A 147 18.00 -9.48 18.92
CA HIS A 147 17.19 -10.48 19.62
C HIS A 147 16.93 -11.78 18.82
N ASP A 148 16.17 -12.67 19.41
CA ASP A 148 15.85 -13.96 18.83
C ASP A 148 14.79 -13.85 17.73
N LEU A 149 14.85 -14.72 16.74
CA LEU A 149 13.76 -14.98 15.80
C LEU A 149 12.94 -16.16 16.34
N ILE A 150 11.73 -15.89 16.79
CA ILE A 150 10.80 -16.90 17.31
C ILE A 150 9.78 -17.21 16.21
N ILE A 151 9.64 -18.50 15.87
CA ILE A 151 8.59 -19.01 15.00
C ILE A 151 7.67 -19.87 15.85
N GLU A 152 6.46 -19.42 16.09
CA GLU A 152 5.51 -20.02 17.00
C GLU A 152 4.17 -20.26 16.31
N ASN A 153 3.58 -21.44 16.54
CA ASN A 153 2.18 -21.70 16.25
C ASN A 153 1.46 -21.95 17.59
N ALA A 154 0.65 -20.98 18.02
CA ALA A 154 -0.08 -21.01 19.28
C ALA A 154 -1.48 -21.67 19.14
N ALA A 155 -1.86 -22.14 17.96
CA ALA A 155 -3.14 -22.80 17.76
C ALA A 155 -3.10 -24.24 18.34
N ASP A 156 -4.16 -24.59 19.07
CA ASP A 156 -4.29 -25.90 19.72
C ASP A 156 -4.24 -27.01 18.69
N ASP A 157 -3.46 -28.07 18.95
CA ASP A 157 -3.26 -29.23 18.09
C ASP A 157 -2.79 -28.91 16.65
N LYS A 158 -2.00 -27.82 16.46
CA LYS A 158 -1.44 -27.45 15.15
C LYS A 158 0.07 -27.41 15.17
N ASP A 159 0.65 -27.69 13.99
CA ASP A 159 2.06 -27.94 13.77
C ASP A 159 2.79 -26.72 13.19
N ILE A 160 4.12 -26.74 13.32
CA ILE A 160 5.02 -25.96 12.46
C ILE A 160 5.66 -26.94 11.49
N ILE A 161 5.37 -26.81 10.19
CA ILE A 161 5.76 -27.77 9.16
C ILE A 161 6.81 -27.16 8.21
N PHE A 162 7.92 -27.89 8.01
CA PHE A 162 8.98 -27.51 7.09
C PHE A 162 8.93 -28.37 5.83
N LYS A 163 8.75 -27.69 4.69
CA LYS A 163 8.68 -28.30 3.37
C LYS A 163 9.71 -27.71 2.43
N ALA A 164 10.23 -28.53 1.54
CA ALA A 164 11.09 -28.10 0.44
C ALA A 164 10.83 -28.95 -0.79
N ASP A 165 11.48 -28.60 -1.91
CA ASP A 165 11.48 -29.39 -3.14
C ASP A 165 12.02 -30.81 -2.87
N ASP A 166 11.39 -31.80 -3.49
CA ASP A 166 11.74 -33.22 -3.35
C ASP A 166 12.78 -33.69 -4.40
N GLY A 167 13.26 -32.79 -5.26
CA GLY A 167 14.15 -33.10 -6.38
C GLY A 167 13.43 -33.72 -7.59
N SER A 168 12.09 -33.83 -7.55
CA SER A 168 11.25 -34.42 -8.61
C SER A 168 10.20 -33.46 -9.15
N GLY A 169 10.23 -32.19 -8.72
CA GLY A 169 9.31 -31.12 -9.11
C GLY A 169 8.07 -31.00 -8.23
N GLY A 170 8.07 -31.63 -7.06
CA GLY A 170 7.07 -31.50 -5.99
C GLY A 170 7.66 -30.90 -4.73
N THR A 171 6.86 -30.83 -3.67
CA THR A 171 7.33 -30.46 -2.32
C THR A 171 6.93 -31.52 -1.32
N GLU A 172 7.89 -31.92 -0.47
CA GLU A 172 7.67 -32.89 0.59
C GLU A 172 7.90 -32.24 1.97
N THR A 173 7.31 -32.86 3.00
CA THR A 173 7.57 -32.49 4.39
C THR A 173 8.88 -33.13 4.84
N TYR A 174 9.83 -32.30 5.21
CA TYR A 174 11.12 -32.77 5.71
C TYR A 174 11.06 -33.12 7.19
N PHE A 175 10.44 -32.25 7.99
CA PHE A 175 10.12 -32.47 9.39
C PHE A 175 9.06 -31.46 9.87
N TYR A 176 8.49 -31.73 11.03
CA TYR A 176 7.55 -30.80 11.66
C TYR A 176 7.60 -30.89 13.18
N LEU A 177 7.23 -29.80 13.83
CA LEU A 177 7.00 -29.75 15.27
C LEU A 177 5.52 -30.07 15.47
N ASP A 178 5.24 -31.22 16.09
CA ASP A 178 3.86 -31.73 16.26
C ASP A 178 3.24 -31.15 17.52
N GLY A 179 2.17 -30.37 17.36
CA GLY A 179 1.41 -29.77 18.43
C GLY A 179 0.38 -30.72 19.07
N SER A 180 0.09 -31.87 18.44
CA SER A 180 -0.97 -32.78 18.86
C SER A 180 -0.49 -34.11 19.48
N ALA A 181 0.71 -34.54 19.14
CA ALA A 181 1.19 -35.90 19.40
C ALA A 181 1.58 -36.19 20.85
N SER A 182 1.58 -35.17 21.74
CA SER A 182 2.01 -35.41 23.13
C SER A 182 1.16 -34.68 24.16
N SER A 183 0.97 -35.31 25.29
CA SER A 183 0.40 -34.69 26.48
C SER A 183 1.48 -33.88 27.27
N GLY A 184 2.00 -32.78 26.63
CA GLY A 184 2.90 -31.81 27.28
C GLY A 184 4.40 -31.97 27.01
N ASN A 185 4.83 -32.96 26.19
CA ASN A 185 6.24 -33.07 25.80
C ASN A 185 6.40 -32.70 24.33
N PRO A 186 7.30 -31.78 23.97
CA PRO A 186 7.49 -31.39 22.57
C PRO A 186 8.05 -32.55 21.73
N ILE A 187 7.49 -32.75 20.53
CA ILE A 187 7.92 -33.81 19.59
C ILE A 187 8.27 -33.17 18.25
N THR A 188 9.42 -33.57 17.71
CA THR A 188 9.79 -33.30 16.31
C THR A 188 9.66 -34.61 15.54
N ILE A 189 8.87 -34.58 14.48
CA ILE A 189 8.61 -35.75 13.63
C ILE A 189 9.33 -35.60 12.28
N PHE A 190 10.05 -36.63 11.90
CA PHE A 190 10.56 -36.87 10.55
C PHE A 190 9.64 -37.93 9.93
N PRO A 191 8.92 -37.60 8.84
CA PRO A 191 8.00 -38.53 8.17
C PRO A 191 8.72 -39.79 7.67
N ASP A 192 7.95 -40.85 7.37
CA ASP A 192 8.47 -42.04 6.73
C ASP A 192 9.24 -41.68 5.46
N MET A 193 10.39 -42.31 5.23
CA MET A 193 11.30 -42.03 4.11
C MET A 193 12.04 -40.69 4.21
N SER A 194 11.92 -39.96 5.30
CA SER A 194 12.78 -38.80 5.60
C SER A 194 14.02 -39.24 6.36
N PHE A 195 15.16 -38.62 6.05
CA PHE A 195 16.45 -38.96 6.65
C PHE A 195 17.00 -37.77 7.44
N LEU A 196 17.44 -37.99 8.66
CA LEU A 196 18.28 -37.05 9.37
C LEU A 196 19.73 -37.42 9.09
N SER A 197 20.39 -36.65 8.20
CA SER A 197 21.78 -36.87 7.78
C SER A 197 22.72 -35.89 8.42
N PHE A 198 23.91 -36.38 8.80
CA PHE A 198 25.02 -35.60 9.33
C PHE A 198 26.23 -35.71 8.38
N GLY A 199 26.92 -34.60 8.17
CA GLY A 199 28.03 -34.51 7.20
C GLY A 199 27.54 -34.25 5.77
N SER A 200 28.38 -33.60 4.95
CA SER A 200 28.06 -33.30 3.53
C SER A 200 27.96 -34.55 2.66
N ASP A 201 28.60 -35.64 3.07
CA ASP A 201 28.65 -36.93 2.37
C ASP A 201 27.71 -37.97 3.00
N ASN A 202 26.75 -37.54 3.86
CA ASN A 202 25.83 -38.39 4.61
C ASN A 202 26.56 -39.42 5.50
N ASP A 203 27.59 -38.99 6.20
CA ASP A 203 28.48 -39.85 7.03
C ASP A 203 27.71 -40.61 8.12
N LEU A 204 26.65 -40.05 8.64
CA LEU A 204 25.69 -40.70 9.55
C LEU A 204 24.27 -40.37 9.14
N GLN A 205 23.42 -41.37 9.05
CA GLN A 205 21.99 -41.25 8.79
C GLN A 205 21.17 -41.95 9.86
N ILE A 206 20.07 -41.30 10.26
CA ILE A 206 19.01 -41.90 11.05
C ILE A 206 17.78 -41.95 10.16
N VAL A 207 17.22 -43.13 9.98
CA VAL A 207 16.06 -43.44 9.12
C VAL A 207 14.92 -43.95 9.96
#